data_d631a98a50f5c0709d2ee092c391642f
#
_entry.id   d631a98a50f5c0709d2ee092c391642f
#
_cell.length_a   1.000
_cell.length_b   1.000
_cell.length_c   1.000
_cell.angle_alpha   90.00
_cell.angle_beta   90.00
_cell.angle_gamma   90.00
#
_symmetry.space_group_name_H-M   'P 1'
#
loop_
_entity.id
_entity.type
_entity.pdbx_description
1 polymer ?
#
loop_
_entity_poly.entity_id
_entity_poly.type
_entity_poly.pdbx_seq_one_letter_code
_entity_poly.pdbx_strand_id
1 'polypeptide(L)'
;IGKVVSVNLDFDAQKHSFPVNIGIVIYPQRLGQAHQKMLKALKHDPNDEAGGVRLIGSFIENGLRAQARTGNLLTGQLYIALDFYPKAEKVTFDANARPVMIPTIPGNLEQLQEKLEAMVAKINQLPIERIASNLDSNLVELRKSLGQFNAKTLPGVHNTLTDVSKTLQTANS
;
A
#
# COMPACT_ATOMS: atom_id res chain seq x y z
N ILE A 1 -15.74 -16.72 -14.48
CA ILE A 1 -14.73 -17.63 -15.06
C ILE A 1 -14.81 -19.00 -14.38
N GLY A 2 -15.10 -19.05 -13.09
CA GLY A 2 -15.20 -20.26 -12.30
C GLY A 2 -16.24 -20.14 -11.20
N LYS A 3 -16.29 -21.14 -10.32
CA LYS A 3 -17.13 -21.13 -9.11
C LYS A 3 -16.40 -21.75 -7.93
N VAL A 4 -16.73 -21.33 -6.73
CA VAL A 4 -16.35 -22.00 -5.47
C VAL A 4 -17.24 -23.23 -5.35
N VAL A 5 -16.65 -24.37 -5.02
CA VAL A 5 -17.34 -25.67 -4.88
C VAL A 5 -17.26 -26.21 -3.46
N SER A 6 -16.26 -25.83 -2.69
CA SER A 6 -16.14 -26.21 -1.27
C SER A 6 -15.42 -25.14 -0.46
N VAL A 7 -15.73 -25.05 0.82
CA VAL A 7 -15.02 -24.26 1.82
C VAL A 7 -14.85 -25.17 3.04
N ASN A 8 -13.62 -25.51 3.37
CA ASN A 8 -13.29 -26.40 4.46
C ASN A 8 -12.33 -25.73 5.41
N LEU A 9 -12.61 -25.82 6.71
CA LEU A 9 -11.70 -25.42 7.76
C LEU A 9 -10.80 -26.60 8.08
N ASP A 10 -9.50 -26.38 8.15
CA ASP A 10 -8.51 -27.36 8.52
C ASP A 10 -7.80 -26.94 9.81
N PHE A 11 -7.00 -27.80 10.41
CA PHE A 11 -6.19 -27.49 11.57
C PHE A 11 -4.73 -27.84 11.32
N ASP A 12 -3.87 -26.84 11.28
CA ASP A 12 -2.43 -27.00 11.21
C ASP A 12 -1.85 -27.04 12.62
N ALA A 13 -1.53 -28.24 13.10
CA ALA A 13 -0.98 -28.45 14.44
C ALA A 13 0.42 -27.84 14.61
N GLN A 14 1.20 -27.69 13.55
CA GLN A 14 2.56 -27.11 13.62
C GLN A 14 2.50 -25.60 13.77
N LYS A 15 1.60 -24.95 13.02
CA LYS A 15 1.43 -23.50 13.04
C LYS A 15 0.40 -23.01 14.06
N HIS A 16 -0.30 -23.92 14.74
CA HIS A 16 -1.40 -23.62 15.67
C HIS A 16 -2.44 -22.68 15.02
N SER A 17 -2.80 -22.95 13.77
CA SER A 17 -3.70 -22.13 12.98
C SER A 17 -4.80 -22.96 12.31
N PHE A 18 -5.88 -22.28 11.94
CA PHE A 18 -7.01 -22.87 11.24
C PHE A 18 -7.06 -22.34 9.81
N PRO A 19 -6.29 -22.90 8.85
CA PRO A 19 -6.38 -22.50 7.46
C PRO A 19 -7.73 -22.87 6.86
N VAL A 20 -8.25 -21.98 6.02
CA VAL A 20 -9.46 -22.24 5.24
C VAL A 20 -9.05 -22.70 3.84
N ASN A 21 -9.41 -23.93 3.50
CA ASN A 21 -9.19 -24.49 2.18
C ASN A 21 -10.41 -24.26 1.30
N ILE A 22 -10.24 -23.51 0.21
CA ILE A 22 -11.33 -23.17 -0.72
C ILE A 22 -11.11 -23.92 -2.03
N GLY A 23 -12.04 -24.85 -2.32
CA GLY A 23 -12.08 -25.56 -3.60
C GLY A 23 -12.76 -24.71 -4.67
N ILE A 24 -12.08 -24.56 -5.80
CA ILE A 24 -12.61 -23.83 -6.96
C ILE A 24 -12.60 -24.69 -8.22
N VAL A 25 -13.58 -24.49 -9.07
CA VAL A 25 -13.59 -25.03 -10.45
C VAL A 25 -13.45 -23.87 -11.41
N ILE A 26 -12.47 -23.98 -12.30
CA ILE A 26 -12.21 -23.01 -13.36
C ILE A 26 -12.71 -23.57 -14.69
N TYR A 27 -13.40 -22.76 -15.45
CA TYR A 27 -13.88 -23.06 -16.80
C TYR A 27 -13.06 -22.27 -17.82
N PRO A 28 -11.95 -22.85 -18.37
CA PRO A 28 -11.05 -22.12 -19.27
C PRO A 28 -11.76 -21.56 -20.51
N GLN A 29 -12.80 -22.28 -20.99
CA GLN A 29 -13.60 -21.88 -22.14
C GLN A 29 -14.28 -20.50 -21.95
N ARG A 30 -14.56 -20.12 -20.69
CA ARG A 30 -15.16 -18.81 -20.35
C ARG A 30 -14.17 -17.65 -20.44
N LEU A 31 -12.89 -17.93 -20.70
CA LEU A 31 -11.88 -16.93 -21.00
C LEU A 31 -11.96 -16.42 -22.48
N GLY A 32 -12.78 -17.05 -23.29
CA GLY A 32 -12.98 -16.63 -24.69
C GLY A 32 -11.69 -16.61 -25.50
N GLN A 33 -11.39 -15.47 -26.11
CA GLN A 33 -10.20 -15.32 -26.95
C GLN A 33 -8.87 -15.50 -26.17
N ALA A 34 -8.85 -15.17 -24.88
CA ALA A 34 -7.66 -15.38 -24.05
C ALA A 34 -7.29 -16.86 -23.95
N HIS A 35 -8.28 -17.74 -23.79
CA HIS A 35 -8.08 -19.18 -23.80
C HIS A 35 -7.44 -19.66 -25.10
N GLN A 36 -7.97 -19.21 -26.26
CA GLN A 36 -7.44 -19.57 -27.56
C GLN A 36 -5.98 -19.09 -27.76
N LYS A 37 -5.67 -17.88 -27.32
CA LYS A 37 -4.30 -17.35 -27.35
C LYS A 37 -3.35 -18.16 -26.47
N MET A 38 -3.81 -18.56 -25.27
CA MET A 38 -3.03 -19.40 -24.35
C MET A 38 -2.72 -20.76 -24.96
N LEU A 39 -3.70 -21.45 -25.51
CA LEU A 39 -3.50 -22.77 -26.14
C LEU A 39 -2.50 -22.68 -27.28
N LYS A 40 -2.61 -21.65 -28.14
CA LYS A 40 -1.67 -21.44 -29.26
C LYS A 40 -0.25 -21.12 -28.80
N ALA A 41 -0.11 -20.24 -27.81
CA ALA A 41 1.20 -19.80 -27.32
C ALA A 41 1.96 -20.93 -26.63
N LEU A 42 1.25 -21.83 -25.95
CA LEU A 42 1.82 -22.90 -25.14
C LEU A 42 1.90 -24.23 -25.90
N LYS A 43 1.44 -24.29 -27.15
CA LYS A 43 1.32 -25.53 -27.93
C LYS A 43 0.64 -26.65 -27.12
N HIS A 44 -0.35 -26.26 -26.30
CA HIS A 44 -1.01 -27.15 -25.35
C HIS A 44 -2.23 -27.83 -25.96
N ASP A 45 -2.32 -29.16 -25.79
CA ASP A 45 -3.52 -29.91 -26.12
C ASP A 45 -4.58 -29.70 -25.01
N PRO A 46 -5.79 -29.21 -25.34
CA PRO A 46 -6.86 -29.01 -24.38
C PRO A 46 -7.24 -30.25 -23.57
N ASN A 47 -6.95 -31.44 -24.08
CA ASN A 47 -7.27 -32.72 -23.46
C ASN A 47 -6.10 -33.32 -22.66
N ASP A 48 -4.91 -32.68 -22.66
CA ASP A 48 -3.76 -33.09 -21.83
C ASP A 48 -3.87 -32.54 -20.42
N GLU A 49 -4.41 -33.32 -19.49
CA GLU A 49 -4.53 -32.94 -18.08
C GLU A 49 -3.16 -32.65 -17.44
N ALA A 50 -2.14 -33.43 -17.75
CA ALA A 50 -0.80 -33.24 -17.25
C ALA A 50 -0.18 -31.92 -17.78
N GLY A 51 -0.47 -31.57 -19.02
CA GLY A 51 -0.12 -30.27 -19.60
C GLY A 51 -0.81 -29.11 -18.89
N GLY A 52 -2.08 -29.27 -18.55
CA GLY A 52 -2.82 -28.28 -17.77
C GLY A 52 -2.19 -28.00 -16.39
N VAL A 53 -1.76 -29.06 -15.71
CA VAL A 53 -1.07 -28.94 -14.41
C VAL A 53 0.29 -28.23 -14.55
N ARG A 54 1.08 -28.61 -15.57
CA ARG A 54 2.36 -27.93 -15.86
C ARG A 54 2.17 -26.46 -16.17
N LEU A 55 1.11 -26.11 -16.91
CA LEU A 55 0.75 -24.74 -17.21
C LEU A 55 0.45 -23.93 -15.96
N ILE A 56 -0.38 -24.45 -15.06
CA ILE A 56 -0.68 -23.82 -13.77
C ILE A 56 0.61 -23.67 -12.95
N GLY A 57 1.48 -24.66 -12.92
CA GLY A 57 2.79 -24.61 -12.28
C GLY A 57 3.63 -23.45 -12.78
N SER A 58 3.74 -23.30 -14.10
CA SER A 58 4.45 -22.18 -14.73
C SER A 58 3.85 -20.82 -14.35
N PHE A 59 2.53 -20.71 -14.26
CA PHE A 59 1.88 -19.48 -13.81
C PHE A 59 2.19 -19.17 -12.35
N ILE A 60 2.19 -20.18 -11.47
CA ILE A 60 2.52 -20.03 -10.05
C ILE A 60 3.98 -19.56 -9.89
N GLU A 61 4.92 -20.12 -10.64
CA GLU A 61 6.32 -19.70 -10.68
C GLU A 61 6.47 -18.25 -11.14
N ASN A 62 5.63 -17.82 -12.10
CA ASN A 62 5.56 -16.43 -12.56
C ASN A 62 4.70 -15.50 -11.69
N GLY A 63 4.28 -15.97 -10.52
CA GLY A 63 3.61 -15.13 -9.53
C GLY A 63 2.08 -15.23 -9.54
N LEU A 64 1.47 -16.24 -10.16
CA LEU A 64 0.04 -16.46 -10.02
C LEU A 64 -0.30 -16.74 -8.56
N ARG A 65 -1.24 -15.96 -8.01
CA ARG A 65 -1.74 -16.09 -6.64
C ARG A 65 -3.26 -15.99 -6.62
N ALA A 66 -3.86 -16.68 -5.66
CA ALA A 66 -5.27 -16.52 -5.33
C ALA A 66 -5.43 -15.52 -4.18
N GLN A 67 -6.48 -14.73 -4.23
CA GLN A 67 -6.80 -13.75 -3.20
C GLN A 67 -8.31 -13.68 -3.00
N ALA A 68 -8.77 -13.72 -1.74
CA ALA A 68 -10.14 -13.39 -1.41
C ALA A 68 -10.32 -11.87 -1.50
N ARG A 69 -11.27 -11.41 -2.30
CA ARG A 69 -11.59 -10.00 -2.48
C ARG A 69 -13.07 -9.75 -2.20
N THR A 70 -13.37 -8.59 -1.65
CA THR A 70 -14.75 -8.14 -1.45
C THR A 70 -15.33 -7.69 -2.78
N GLY A 71 -16.39 -8.37 -3.22
CA GLY A 71 -17.13 -8.01 -4.42
C GLY A 71 -18.19 -6.95 -4.18
N ASN A 72 -18.78 -6.97 -2.97
CA ASN A 72 -19.77 -6.00 -2.54
C ASN A 72 -19.56 -5.69 -1.05
N LEU A 73 -19.23 -4.46 -0.73
CA LEU A 73 -18.96 -4.01 0.63
C LEU A 73 -20.21 -4.01 1.53
N LEU A 74 -21.39 -3.79 0.96
CA LEU A 74 -22.64 -3.76 1.74
C LEU A 74 -23.10 -5.16 2.16
N THR A 75 -22.93 -6.14 1.29
CA THR A 75 -23.35 -7.53 1.55
C THR A 75 -22.24 -8.40 2.11
N GLY A 76 -20.99 -7.92 2.13
CA GLY A 76 -19.82 -8.70 2.53
C GLY A 76 -19.50 -9.85 1.57
N GLN A 77 -20.07 -9.87 0.37
CA GLN A 77 -19.85 -10.94 -0.60
C GLN A 77 -18.38 -10.97 -1.05
N LEU A 78 -17.75 -12.12 -0.88
CA LEU A 78 -16.39 -12.40 -1.31
C LEU A 78 -16.36 -13.15 -2.64
N TYR A 79 -15.30 -12.96 -3.39
CA TYR A 79 -14.95 -13.77 -4.56
C TYR A 79 -13.45 -14.10 -4.54
N ILE A 80 -13.06 -15.16 -5.22
CA ILE A 80 -11.65 -15.52 -5.39
C ILE A 80 -11.15 -14.91 -6.68
N ALA A 81 -10.19 -14.00 -6.56
CA ALA A 81 -9.44 -13.44 -7.68
C ALA A 81 -8.17 -14.27 -7.91
N LEU A 82 -7.87 -14.56 -9.17
CA LEU A 82 -6.58 -15.09 -9.61
C LEU A 82 -5.87 -13.98 -10.37
N ASP A 83 -4.67 -13.63 -9.92
CA ASP A 83 -3.91 -12.52 -10.50
C ASP A 83 -2.41 -12.77 -10.42
N PHE A 84 -1.61 -12.04 -11.21
CA PHE A 84 -0.17 -12.18 -11.21
C PHE A 84 0.49 -11.15 -10.30
N TYR A 85 1.31 -11.65 -9.36
CA TYR A 85 2.11 -10.88 -8.41
C TYR A 85 3.59 -11.22 -8.57
N PRO A 86 4.31 -10.61 -9.52
CA PRO A 86 5.70 -10.98 -9.82
C PRO A 86 6.66 -10.79 -8.65
N LYS A 87 6.30 -9.96 -7.68
CA LYS A 87 7.07 -9.69 -6.45
C LYS A 87 6.64 -10.56 -5.25
N ALA A 88 5.64 -11.45 -5.42
CA ALA A 88 5.25 -12.35 -4.36
C ALA A 88 6.37 -13.34 -4.04
N GLU A 89 6.39 -13.79 -2.79
CA GLU A 89 7.33 -14.83 -2.36
C GLU A 89 7.25 -16.05 -3.27
N LYS A 90 8.41 -16.59 -3.64
CA LYS A 90 8.49 -17.79 -4.48
C LYS A 90 8.02 -19.00 -3.69
N VAL A 91 7.10 -19.74 -4.26
CA VAL A 91 6.52 -20.95 -3.67
C VAL A 91 6.84 -22.13 -4.56
N THR A 92 7.27 -23.25 -3.96
CA THR A 92 7.47 -24.50 -4.67
C THR A 92 6.10 -25.08 -5.06
N PHE A 93 5.92 -25.37 -6.35
CA PHE A 93 4.71 -25.98 -6.87
C PHE A 93 4.86 -27.51 -6.86
N ASP A 94 3.89 -28.21 -6.27
CA ASP A 94 3.79 -29.67 -6.34
C ASP A 94 2.87 -30.07 -7.49
N ALA A 95 3.48 -30.57 -8.56
CA ALA A 95 2.76 -31.05 -9.74
C ALA A 95 1.95 -32.36 -9.50
N ASN A 96 2.22 -33.07 -8.41
CA ASN A 96 1.55 -34.32 -8.06
C ASN A 96 0.35 -34.13 -7.12
N ALA A 97 0.25 -32.95 -6.49
CA ALA A 97 -0.86 -32.65 -5.60
C ALA A 97 -2.20 -32.72 -6.32
N ARG A 98 -3.16 -33.41 -5.72
CA ARG A 98 -4.54 -33.49 -6.20
C ARG A 98 -5.49 -33.25 -5.02
N PRO A 99 -6.29 -32.18 -5.06
CA PRO A 99 -6.37 -31.15 -6.10
C PRO A 99 -5.11 -30.27 -6.19
N VAL A 100 -4.92 -29.59 -7.33
CA VAL A 100 -3.83 -28.64 -7.54
C VAL A 100 -3.98 -27.46 -6.58
N MET A 101 -2.92 -27.14 -5.85
CA MET A 101 -2.93 -26.06 -4.87
C MET A 101 -2.40 -24.76 -5.49
N ILE A 102 -3.21 -23.71 -5.44
CA ILE A 102 -2.79 -22.36 -5.84
C ILE A 102 -2.43 -21.57 -4.58
N PRO A 103 -1.20 -21.05 -4.47
CA PRO A 103 -0.79 -20.27 -3.31
C PRO A 103 -1.59 -18.97 -3.19
N THR A 104 -1.89 -18.59 -1.96
CA THR A 104 -2.70 -17.41 -1.65
C THR A 104 -1.86 -16.25 -1.14
N ILE A 105 -2.40 -15.05 -1.26
CA ILE A 105 -1.90 -13.84 -0.60
C ILE A 105 -3.04 -13.23 0.24
N PRO A 106 -2.70 -12.44 1.29
CA PRO A 106 -3.69 -11.77 2.13
C PRO A 106 -4.71 -10.98 1.31
N GLY A 107 -5.94 -10.95 1.77
CA GLY A 107 -7.02 -10.18 1.15
C GLY A 107 -6.78 -8.67 1.25
N ASN A 108 -7.52 -7.90 0.45
CA ASN A 108 -7.38 -6.44 0.45
C ASN A 108 -7.70 -5.81 1.82
N LEU A 109 -8.62 -6.43 2.57
CA LEU A 109 -9.02 -5.93 3.89
C LEU A 109 -7.91 -6.13 4.93
N GLU A 110 -7.28 -7.31 4.94
CA GLU A 110 -6.13 -7.62 5.82
C GLU A 110 -4.95 -6.69 5.51
N GLN A 111 -4.62 -6.50 4.23
CA GLN A 111 -3.57 -5.56 3.83
C GLN A 111 -3.87 -4.11 4.25
N LEU A 112 -5.14 -3.70 4.22
CA LEU A 112 -5.56 -2.38 4.68
C LEU A 112 -5.38 -2.26 6.20
N GLN A 113 -5.78 -3.29 6.95
CA GLN A 113 -5.60 -3.33 8.40
C GLN A 113 -4.12 -3.23 8.78
N GLU A 114 -3.24 -4.04 8.19
CA GLU A 114 -1.79 -3.98 8.41
C GLU A 114 -1.21 -2.59 8.11
N LYS A 115 -1.66 -1.96 7.02
CA LYS A 115 -1.23 -0.58 6.67
C LYS A 115 -1.71 0.45 7.67
N LEU A 116 -2.94 0.31 8.17
CA LEU A 116 -3.48 1.20 9.21
C LEU A 116 -2.72 1.04 10.53
N GLU A 117 -2.45 -0.18 10.96
CA GLU A 117 -1.65 -0.47 12.15
C GLU A 117 -0.22 0.12 12.03
N ALA A 118 0.43 -0.07 10.87
CA ALA A 118 1.72 0.52 10.60
C ALA A 118 1.69 2.06 10.58
N MET A 119 0.60 2.67 10.10
CA MET A 119 0.41 4.12 10.11
C MET A 119 0.24 4.63 11.54
N VAL A 120 -0.60 3.98 12.35
CA VAL A 120 -0.78 4.33 13.77
C VAL A 120 0.53 4.21 14.53
N ALA A 121 1.30 3.13 14.32
CA ALA A 121 2.61 2.96 14.93
C ALA A 121 3.58 4.09 14.54
N LYS A 122 3.58 4.54 13.28
CA LYS A 122 4.39 5.69 12.83
C LYS A 122 3.97 6.99 13.49
N ILE A 123 2.66 7.25 13.60
CA ILE A 123 2.14 8.45 14.26
C ILE A 123 2.58 8.49 15.73
N ASN A 124 2.49 7.36 16.43
CA ASN A 124 2.92 7.24 17.82
C ASN A 124 4.43 7.42 18.02
N GLN A 125 5.24 7.23 16.99
CA GLN A 125 6.68 7.46 17.00
C GLN A 125 7.06 8.90 16.65
N LEU A 126 6.13 9.73 16.19
CA LEU A 126 6.42 11.13 15.89
C LEU A 126 6.67 11.89 17.21
N PRO A 127 7.79 12.62 17.33
CA PRO A 127 8.09 13.40 18.53
C PRO A 127 7.25 14.70 18.55
N ILE A 128 5.94 14.55 18.74
CA ILE A 128 4.98 15.67 18.70
C ILE A 128 5.34 16.75 19.72
N GLU A 129 5.79 16.35 20.93
CA GLU A 129 6.24 17.29 21.96
C GLU A 129 7.46 18.11 21.51
N ARG A 130 8.40 17.47 20.79
CA ARG A 130 9.57 18.18 20.24
C ARG A 130 9.19 19.15 19.13
N ILE A 131 8.22 18.79 18.29
CA ILE A 131 7.70 19.66 17.23
C ILE A 131 7.00 20.86 17.86
N ALA A 132 6.14 20.63 18.86
CA ALA A 132 5.44 21.69 19.59
C ALA A 132 6.42 22.61 20.32
N SER A 133 7.41 22.07 21.02
CA SER A 133 8.46 22.85 21.71
C SER A 133 9.31 23.68 20.76
N ASN A 134 9.71 23.14 19.61
CA ASN A 134 10.45 23.88 18.60
C ASN A 134 9.61 25.02 18.01
N LEU A 135 8.31 24.78 17.79
CA LEU A 135 7.41 25.82 17.30
C LEU A 135 7.26 26.96 18.32
N ASP A 136 7.08 26.63 19.59
CA ASP A 136 6.99 27.63 20.68
C ASP A 136 8.29 28.44 20.79
N SER A 137 9.44 27.78 20.76
CA SER A 137 10.75 28.44 20.77
C SER A 137 10.91 29.43 19.60
N ASN A 138 10.54 29.00 18.39
CA ASN A 138 10.61 29.84 17.20
C ASN A 138 9.67 31.07 17.31
N LEU A 139 8.48 30.88 17.88
CA LEU A 139 7.55 31.99 18.12
C LEU A 139 8.09 32.98 19.16
N VAL A 140 8.75 32.49 20.20
CA VAL A 140 9.41 33.36 21.20
C VAL A 140 10.54 34.15 20.57
N GLU A 141 11.40 33.54 19.74
CA GLU A 141 12.46 34.22 19.03
C GLU A 141 11.92 35.25 18.03
N LEU A 142 10.85 34.91 17.30
CA LEU A 142 10.20 35.85 16.40
C LEU A 142 9.67 37.08 17.16
N ARG A 143 9.03 36.88 18.32
CA ARG A 143 8.57 37.98 19.18
C ARG A 143 9.72 38.85 19.66
N LYS A 144 10.86 38.27 20.08
CA LYS A 144 12.05 39.01 20.47
C LYS A 144 12.60 39.81 19.32
N SER A 145 12.72 39.24 18.13
CA SER A 145 13.20 39.92 16.93
C SER A 145 12.32 41.09 16.53
N LEU A 146 11.02 40.90 16.54
CA LEU A 146 10.06 42.00 16.29
C LEU A 146 10.11 43.06 17.35
N GLY A 147 10.28 42.70 18.61
CA GLY A 147 10.48 43.68 19.73
C GLY A 147 11.75 44.48 19.56
N GLN A 148 12.86 43.87 19.19
CA GLN A 148 14.13 44.58 18.92
C GLN A 148 14.04 45.46 17.70
N PHE A 149 13.37 45.03 16.65
CA PHE A 149 13.13 45.86 15.45
C PHE A 149 12.34 47.14 15.81
N ASN A 150 11.25 46.98 16.56
CA ASN A 150 10.40 48.09 17.01
C ASN A 150 11.13 49.04 17.97
N ALA A 151 11.93 48.48 18.91
CA ALA A 151 12.58 49.29 19.94
C ALA A 151 13.87 50.00 19.48
N LYS A 152 14.62 49.42 18.53
CA LYS A 152 15.92 49.93 18.11
C LYS A 152 15.93 50.48 16.69
N THR A 153 15.29 49.80 15.76
CA THR A 153 15.40 50.18 14.33
C THR A 153 14.48 51.36 13.98
N LEU A 154 13.23 51.34 14.44
CA LEU A 154 12.28 52.41 14.15
C LEU A 154 12.70 53.77 14.79
N PRO A 155 13.10 53.83 16.06
CA PRO A 155 13.61 55.09 16.65
C PRO A 155 14.89 55.57 15.98
N GLY A 156 15.79 54.62 15.59
CA GLY A 156 17.03 54.95 14.88
C GLY A 156 16.76 55.62 13.52
N VAL A 157 15.83 55.07 12.74
CA VAL A 157 15.41 55.66 11.46
C VAL A 157 14.77 57.03 11.67
N HIS A 158 13.91 57.19 12.67
CA HIS A 158 13.29 58.48 12.99
C HIS A 158 14.32 59.54 13.36
N ASN A 159 15.31 59.24 14.20
CA ASN A 159 16.36 60.13 14.58
C ASN A 159 17.21 60.55 13.37
N THR A 160 17.59 59.60 12.51
CA THR A 160 18.34 59.86 11.27
C THR A 160 17.58 60.81 10.35
N LEU A 161 16.28 60.59 10.15
CA LEU A 161 15.44 61.47 9.33
C LEU A 161 15.33 62.86 9.92
N THR A 162 15.26 62.98 11.24
CA THR A 162 15.23 64.28 11.95
C THR A 162 16.54 65.02 11.76
N ASP A 163 17.70 64.37 11.87
CA ASP A 163 19.03 64.96 11.70
C ASP A 163 19.26 65.37 10.25
N VAL A 164 18.86 64.59 9.26
CA VAL A 164 18.88 64.98 7.85
C VAL A 164 18.03 66.19 7.59
N SER A 165 16.81 66.23 8.16
CA SER A 165 15.92 67.39 8.01
C SER A 165 16.58 68.70 8.59
N LYS A 166 17.20 68.59 9.78
CA LYS A 166 17.92 69.73 10.39
C LYS A 166 19.12 70.23 9.52
N THR A 167 19.90 69.27 9.00
CA THR A 167 21.02 69.52 8.13
C THR A 167 20.60 70.25 6.85
N LEU A 168 19.51 69.79 6.24
CA LEU A 168 18.97 70.51 5.06
C LEU A 168 18.46 71.91 5.36
N GLN A 169 17.84 72.14 6.53
CA GLN A 169 17.41 73.47 6.94
C GLN A 169 18.60 74.41 7.15
N THR A 170 19.71 73.90 7.74
CA THR A 170 20.89 74.70 7.98
C THR A 170 21.69 75.04 6.69
N ALA A 171 21.60 74.14 5.69
CA ALA A 171 22.25 74.36 4.38
C ALA A 171 21.49 75.34 3.47
N ASN A 172 20.23 75.65 3.80
CA ASN A 172 19.34 76.49 2.99
C ASN A 172 19.13 77.89 3.63
N SER A 173 19.81 78.20 4.71
CA SER A 173 19.88 79.50 5.39
C SER A 173 21.23 80.16 5.16
#